data_07a1a380ae021690c70b94ba787a1cd5
#
_entry.id   07a1a380ae021690c70b94ba787a1cd5
#
_cell.length_a   1.000
_cell.length_b   1.000
_cell.length_c   1.000
_cell.angle_alpha   90.00
_cell.angle_beta   90.00
_cell.angle_gamma   90.00
#
_symmetry.space_group_name_H-M   'P 1'
#
loop_
_entity.id
_entity.type
_entity.pdbx_description
1 polymer ?
#
loop_
_entity_poly.entity_id
_entity_poly.type
_entity_poly.pdbx_seq_one_letter_code
_entity_poly.pdbx_strand_id
1 'polypeptide(L)'
;MYAILRFQKKTGGKLLNTQKHNERQKERYKSNPDIDRERSDENIHLKAPPPGGYKRAVLERTEKAGCRLRKDSVMMIETLITASPELFREMSREEMMDFMKRAYTFVAERVGEDNIVSAVIHLDE
;
A
#
# COMPACT_ATOMS: atom_id res chain seq x y z
N MET A 1 7.67 -19.30 11.89
CA MET A 1 6.74 -18.60 10.98
C MET A 1 6.07 -17.44 11.71
N TYR A 2 5.94 -16.32 11.04
CA TYR A 2 5.32 -15.13 11.62
C TYR A 2 4.60 -14.31 10.55
N ALA A 3 3.63 -13.52 10.97
CA ALA A 3 2.98 -12.50 10.15
C ALA A 3 3.23 -11.13 10.77
N ILE A 4 3.32 -10.10 9.94
CA ILE A 4 3.59 -8.72 10.37
C ILE A 4 2.48 -7.82 9.85
N LEU A 5 1.96 -6.99 10.75
CA LEU A 5 1.11 -5.86 10.43
C LEU A 5 1.81 -4.60 10.96
N ARG A 6 2.13 -3.69 10.07
CA ARG A 6 2.87 -2.48 10.41
C ARG A 6 2.20 -1.25 9.82
N PHE A 7 2.13 -0.19 10.62
CA PHE A 7 1.60 1.10 10.19
C PHE A 7 2.70 2.15 10.18
N GLN A 8 2.72 2.97 9.14
CA GLN A 8 3.64 4.10 9.05
C GLN A 8 2.88 5.37 8.65
N LYS A 9 2.99 6.40 9.48
CA LYS A 9 2.40 7.71 9.23
C LYS A 9 3.17 8.44 8.14
N LYS A 10 2.48 9.02 7.17
CA LYS A 10 3.07 9.77 6.07
C LYS A 10 2.56 11.20 6.08
N THR A 11 3.50 12.16 6.12
CA THR A 11 3.19 13.58 5.93
C THR A 11 3.05 13.90 4.45
N GLY A 12 2.53 15.09 4.12
CA GLY A 12 2.29 15.47 2.73
C GLY A 12 3.50 15.39 1.82
N GLY A 13 4.70 15.71 2.35
CA GLY A 13 5.94 15.65 1.57
C GLY A 13 6.43 14.25 1.20
N LYS A 14 5.86 13.21 1.80
CA LYS A 14 6.25 11.82 1.54
C LYS A 14 5.28 11.05 0.64
N LEU A 15 4.15 11.65 0.27
CA LEU A 15 3.11 10.95 -0.48
C LEU A 15 3.55 10.54 -1.87
N LEU A 16 4.25 11.42 -2.60
CA LEU A 16 4.70 11.12 -3.95
C LEU A 16 5.73 9.99 -3.95
N ASN A 17 6.67 10.02 -3.03
CA ASN A 17 7.70 8.97 -2.95
C ASN A 17 7.08 7.62 -2.57
N THR A 18 6.12 7.61 -1.66
CA THR A 18 5.38 6.41 -1.28
C THR A 18 4.61 5.85 -2.48
N GLN A 19 3.93 6.70 -3.25
CA GLN A 19 3.25 6.30 -4.47
C GLN A 19 4.20 5.67 -5.47
N LYS A 20 5.30 6.34 -5.76
CA LYS A 20 6.28 5.84 -6.74
C LYS A 20 6.85 4.47 -6.35
N HIS A 21 7.08 4.27 -5.06
CA HIS A 21 7.54 2.97 -4.56
C HIS A 21 6.46 1.90 -4.70
N ASN A 22 5.26 2.15 -4.18
CA ASN A 22 4.18 1.18 -4.14
C ASN A 22 3.64 0.83 -5.54
N GLU A 23 3.59 1.81 -6.43
CA GLU A 23 3.10 1.63 -7.79
C GLU A 23 4.21 1.33 -8.80
N ARG A 24 5.43 1.06 -8.31
CA ARG A 24 6.61 0.71 -9.12
C ARG A 24 6.89 1.74 -10.23
N GLN A 25 6.90 3.02 -9.85
CA GLN A 25 7.14 4.14 -10.76
C GLN A 25 8.59 4.64 -10.74
N LYS A 26 9.49 3.94 -10.05
CA LYS A 26 10.93 4.24 -10.00
C LYS A 26 11.72 3.27 -10.86
N GLU A 27 12.84 3.74 -11.43
CA GLU A 27 13.76 2.85 -12.15
C GLU A 27 14.59 1.98 -11.19
N ARG A 28 14.91 2.52 -10.00
CA ARG A 28 15.72 1.82 -8.99
C ARG A 28 15.13 2.03 -7.60
N TYR A 29 15.25 1.00 -6.79
CA TYR A 29 14.78 0.97 -5.41
C TYR A 29 15.95 0.71 -4.47
N LYS A 30 16.65 1.79 -4.06
CA LYS A 30 17.87 1.71 -3.25
C LYS A 30 17.64 1.06 -1.90
N SER A 31 16.50 1.28 -1.28
CA SER A 31 16.14 0.71 0.03
C SER A 31 15.65 -0.72 -0.05
N ASN A 32 15.24 -1.17 -1.23
CA ASN A 32 14.76 -2.54 -1.47
C ASN A 32 15.36 -3.10 -2.76
N PRO A 33 16.66 -3.49 -2.74
CA PRO A 33 17.33 -3.99 -3.94
C PRO A 33 16.79 -5.33 -4.43
N ASP A 34 16.00 -6.03 -3.60
CA ASP A 34 15.42 -7.32 -3.94
C ASP A 34 14.19 -7.23 -4.86
N ILE A 35 13.72 -6.00 -5.16
CA ILE A 35 12.60 -5.82 -6.07
C ILE A 35 13.03 -6.15 -7.50
N ASP A 36 12.35 -7.14 -8.09
CA ASP A 36 12.56 -7.56 -9.47
C ASP A 36 11.57 -6.81 -10.37
N ARG A 37 12.05 -5.80 -11.07
CA ARG A 37 11.21 -4.97 -11.94
C ARG A 37 10.62 -5.73 -13.12
N GLU A 38 11.26 -6.79 -13.57
CA GLU A 38 10.72 -7.65 -14.64
C GLU A 38 9.46 -8.36 -14.20
N ARG A 39 9.26 -8.51 -12.89
CA ARG A 39 8.07 -9.13 -12.31
C ARG A 39 7.04 -8.14 -11.78
N SER A 40 7.29 -6.83 -11.92
CA SER A 40 6.38 -5.80 -11.37
C SER A 40 4.99 -5.82 -12.02
N ASP A 41 4.85 -6.32 -13.23
CA ASP A 41 3.57 -6.50 -13.89
C ASP A 41 2.74 -7.65 -13.30
N GLU A 42 3.36 -8.53 -12.50
CA GLU A 42 2.68 -9.58 -11.76
C GLU A 42 1.99 -9.06 -10.48
N ASN A 43 2.29 -7.84 -10.06
CA ASN A 43 1.67 -7.23 -8.89
C ASN A 43 0.16 -7.08 -9.09
N ILE A 44 -0.59 -7.30 -8.03
CA ILE A 44 -2.06 -7.36 -8.10
C ILE A 44 -2.65 -6.24 -7.25
N HIS A 45 -3.49 -5.40 -7.85
CA HIS A 45 -4.23 -4.38 -7.12
C HIS A 45 -5.55 -4.94 -6.61
N LEU A 46 -5.75 -4.87 -5.29
CA LEU A 46 -7.05 -5.12 -4.66
C LEU A 46 -7.92 -3.86 -4.71
N LYS A 47 -7.26 -2.70 -4.74
CA LYS A 47 -7.87 -1.42 -5.05
C LYS A 47 -6.90 -0.63 -5.93
N ALA A 48 -7.34 -0.23 -7.10
CA ALA A 48 -6.52 0.53 -8.04
C ALA A 48 -6.14 1.91 -7.47
N PRO A 49 -4.95 2.45 -7.83
CA PRO A 49 -4.58 3.79 -7.42
C PRO A 49 -5.54 4.83 -8.03
N PRO A 50 -5.80 5.94 -7.31
CA PRO A 50 -6.72 6.95 -7.81
C PRO A 50 -6.15 7.70 -9.01
N PRO A 51 -7.01 8.15 -9.94
CA PRO A 51 -6.57 9.04 -11.02
C PRO A 51 -5.93 10.30 -10.44
N GLY A 52 -4.78 10.71 -10.97
CA GLY A 52 -4.07 11.89 -10.50
C GLY A 52 -3.14 11.64 -9.31
N GLY A 53 -3.09 10.43 -8.78
CA GLY A 53 -2.14 10.01 -7.76
C GLY A 53 -2.63 10.15 -6.32
N TYR A 54 -1.80 9.71 -5.39
CA TYR A 54 -2.12 9.66 -3.96
C TYR A 54 -2.34 11.05 -3.36
N LYS A 55 -1.43 11.98 -3.62
CA LYS A 55 -1.48 13.31 -3.03
C LYS A 55 -2.77 14.03 -3.39
N ARG A 56 -3.16 13.97 -4.67
CA ARG A 56 -4.39 14.58 -5.14
C ARG A 56 -5.62 13.98 -4.45
N ALA A 57 -5.69 12.65 -4.39
CA ALA A 57 -6.79 11.94 -3.74
C ALA A 57 -6.91 12.31 -2.25
N VAL A 58 -5.77 12.36 -1.54
CA VAL A 58 -5.74 12.72 -0.13
C VAL A 58 -6.15 14.18 0.07
N LEU A 59 -5.68 15.10 -0.77
CA LEU A 59 -6.05 16.52 -0.69
C LEU A 59 -7.54 16.72 -0.95
N GLU A 60 -8.11 16.06 -1.94
CA GLU A 60 -9.55 16.11 -2.23
C GLU A 60 -10.37 15.60 -1.04
N ARG A 61 -9.91 14.51 -0.42
CA ARG A 61 -10.60 13.90 0.72
C ARG A 61 -10.55 14.81 1.96
N THR A 62 -9.40 15.40 2.25
CA THR A 62 -9.23 16.29 3.41
C THR A 62 -9.98 17.60 3.23
N GLU A 63 -10.02 18.13 2.02
CA GLU A 63 -10.81 19.32 1.70
C GLU A 63 -12.30 19.07 1.89
N LYS A 64 -12.80 17.96 1.37
CA LYS A 64 -14.20 17.55 1.52
C LYS A 64 -14.59 17.37 2.98
N ALA A 65 -13.68 16.85 3.80
CA ALA A 65 -13.90 16.66 5.23
C ALA A 65 -13.70 17.94 6.06
N GLY A 66 -13.23 19.04 5.46
CA GLY A 66 -12.98 20.29 6.16
C GLY A 66 -11.79 20.25 7.09
N CYS A 67 -10.81 19.41 6.83
CA CYS A 67 -9.64 19.27 7.68
C CYS A 67 -8.72 20.48 7.57
N ARG A 68 -8.17 20.90 8.71
CA ARG A 68 -7.07 21.87 8.74
C ARG A 68 -5.75 21.13 8.62
N LEU A 69 -4.98 21.46 7.57
CA LEU A 69 -3.69 20.84 7.32
C LEU A 69 -2.56 21.75 7.71
N ARG A 70 -1.58 21.19 8.41
CA ARG A 70 -0.29 21.82 8.73
C ARG A 70 0.80 21.14 7.91
N LYS A 71 1.98 21.74 7.85
CA LYS A 71 3.12 21.19 7.13
C LYS A 71 3.48 19.77 7.60
N ASP A 72 3.33 19.50 8.89
CA ASP A 72 3.65 18.21 9.52
C ASP A 72 2.43 17.33 9.79
N SER A 73 1.26 17.69 9.27
CA SER A 73 0.05 16.87 9.41
C SER A 73 0.24 15.50 8.79
N VAL A 74 -0.21 14.46 9.51
CA VAL A 74 -0.30 13.12 8.96
C VAL A 74 -1.44 13.09 7.95
N MET A 75 -1.12 12.83 6.69
CA MET A 75 -2.09 12.83 5.59
C MET A 75 -2.48 11.45 5.12
N MET A 76 -1.63 10.47 5.36
CA MET A 76 -1.86 9.10 4.94
C MET A 76 -1.18 8.14 5.91
N ILE A 77 -1.74 6.95 6.05
CA ILE A 77 -1.11 5.85 6.77
C ILE A 77 -0.82 4.75 5.77
N GLU A 78 0.45 4.36 5.66
CA GLU A 78 0.85 3.20 4.89
C GLU A 78 0.74 1.97 5.79
N THR A 79 0.02 0.97 5.32
CA THR A 79 -0.14 -0.29 6.03
C THR A 79 0.59 -1.39 5.27
N LEU A 80 1.56 -2.00 5.93
CA LEU A 80 2.30 -3.14 5.39
C LEU A 80 1.78 -4.41 6.05
N ILE A 81 1.35 -5.36 5.24
CA ILE A 81 0.95 -6.70 5.69
C ILE A 81 1.85 -7.69 4.99
N THR A 82 2.61 -8.45 5.76
CA THR A 82 3.51 -9.46 5.23
C THR A 82 3.63 -10.64 6.18
N ALA A 83 4.34 -11.66 5.76
CA ALA A 83 4.61 -12.84 6.58
C ALA A 83 6.00 -13.37 6.25
N SER A 84 6.48 -14.30 7.08
CA SER A 84 7.77 -14.93 6.82
C SER A 84 7.77 -15.66 5.47
N PRO A 85 8.91 -15.72 4.75
CA PRO A 85 8.99 -16.45 3.49
C PRO A 85 8.56 -17.90 3.59
N GLU A 86 8.82 -18.53 4.74
CA GLU A 86 8.44 -19.94 4.99
C GLU A 86 6.92 -20.12 4.92
N LEU A 87 6.15 -19.17 5.49
CA LEU A 87 4.71 -19.23 5.47
C LEU A 87 4.17 -19.16 4.03
N PHE A 88 4.71 -18.24 3.24
CA PHE A 88 4.29 -18.10 1.84
C PHE A 88 4.69 -19.29 0.97
N ARG A 89 5.82 -19.94 1.24
CA ARG A 89 6.23 -21.14 0.51
C ARG A 89 5.28 -22.32 0.75
N GLU A 90 4.68 -22.39 1.92
CA GLU A 90 3.73 -23.44 2.27
C GLU A 90 2.32 -23.18 1.73
N MET A 91 2.05 -21.98 1.29
CA MET A 91 0.75 -21.59 0.74
C MET A 91 0.70 -21.81 -0.77
N SER A 92 -0.44 -22.33 -1.24
CA SER A 92 -0.78 -22.25 -2.65
C SER A 92 -1.03 -20.80 -3.03
N ARG A 93 -1.03 -20.50 -4.34
CA ARG A 93 -1.39 -19.16 -4.82
C ARG A 93 -2.80 -18.77 -4.37
N GLU A 94 -3.74 -19.70 -4.42
CA GLU A 94 -5.12 -19.49 -3.97
C GLU A 94 -5.19 -19.14 -2.47
N GLU A 95 -4.46 -19.89 -1.64
CA GLU A 95 -4.37 -19.63 -0.22
C GLU A 95 -3.75 -18.27 0.09
N MET A 96 -2.69 -17.90 -0.63
CA MET A 96 -2.05 -16.59 -0.49
C MET A 96 -3.02 -15.48 -0.86
N MET A 97 -3.74 -15.62 -1.98
CA MET A 97 -4.72 -14.63 -2.42
C MET A 97 -5.86 -14.49 -1.42
N ASP A 98 -6.34 -15.59 -0.85
CA ASP A 98 -7.38 -15.57 0.17
C ASP A 98 -6.88 -14.84 1.42
N PHE A 99 -5.67 -15.13 1.87
CA PHE A 99 -5.05 -14.45 3.00
C PHE A 99 -4.98 -12.93 2.78
N MET A 100 -4.52 -12.50 1.62
CA MET A 100 -4.37 -11.09 1.29
C MET A 100 -5.72 -10.36 1.17
N LYS A 101 -6.72 -11.01 0.59
CA LYS A 101 -8.08 -10.46 0.49
C LYS A 101 -8.72 -10.31 1.86
N ARG A 102 -8.53 -11.28 2.76
CA ARG A 102 -9.02 -11.20 4.14
C ARG A 102 -8.34 -10.06 4.91
N ALA A 103 -7.04 -9.90 4.72
CA ALA A 103 -6.28 -8.80 5.31
C ALA A 103 -6.80 -7.44 4.82
N TYR A 104 -7.05 -7.31 3.52
CA TYR A 104 -7.65 -6.11 2.95
C TYR A 104 -9.04 -5.82 3.54
N THR A 105 -9.90 -6.82 3.59
CA THR A 105 -11.24 -6.69 4.15
C THR A 105 -11.20 -6.27 5.62
N PHE A 106 -10.27 -6.83 6.38
CA PHE A 106 -10.08 -6.46 7.78
C PHE A 106 -9.77 -4.96 7.94
N VAL A 107 -8.89 -4.42 7.12
CA VAL A 107 -8.56 -2.99 7.13
C VAL A 107 -9.74 -2.16 6.63
N ALA A 108 -10.36 -2.57 5.52
CA ALA A 108 -11.49 -1.85 4.91
C ALA A 108 -12.68 -1.71 5.85
N GLU A 109 -12.99 -2.74 6.63
CA GLU A 109 -14.07 -2.71 7.62
C GLU A 109 -13.79 -1.70 8.74
N ARG A 110 -12.54 -1.47 9.08
CA ARG A 110 -12.14 -0.57 10.16
C ARG A 110 -12.02 0.88 9.75
N VAL A 111 -11.52 1.13 8.54
CA VAL A 111 -11.24 2.51 8.09
C VAL A 111 -12.26 3.02 7.07
N GLY A 112 -13.05 2.13 6.48
CA GLY A 112 -13.93 2.44 5.35
C GLY A 112 -13.19 2.32 4.02
N GLU A 113 -13.78 1.61 3.06
CA GLU A 113 -13.14 1.37 1.77
C GLU A 113 -12.86 2.67 1.00
N ASP A 114 -13.75 3.66 1.13
CA ASP A 114 -13.56 4.97 0.50
C ASP A 114 -12.34 5.73 1.04
N ASN A 115 -11.86 5.36 2.21
CA ASN A 115 -10.67 5.95 2.83
C ASN A 115 -9.38 5.24 2.47
N ILE A 116 -9.45 4.16 1.68
CA ILE A 116 -8.27 3.45 1.19
C ILE A 116 -7.88 4.05 -0.15
N VAL A 117 -6.65 4.58 -0.23
CA VAL A 117 -6.13 5.23 -1.44
C VAL A 117 -5.76 4.19 -2.50
N SER A 118 -5.08 3.13 -2.10
CA SER A 118 -4.67 2.04 -2.97
C SER A 118 -4.34 0.82 -2.13
N ALA A 119 -4.46 -0.36 -2.71
CA ALA A 119 -4.05 -1.61 -2.08
C ALA A 119 -3.46 -2.52 -3.15
N VAL A 120 -2.20 -2.92 -2.96
CA VAL A 120 -1.46 -3.70 -3.94
C VAL A 120 -0.73 -4.86 -3.27
N ILE A 121 -0.78 -6.02 -3.91
CA ILE A 121 0.00 -7.20 -3.53
C ILE A 121 1.27 -7.18 -4.38
N HIS A 122 2.41 -7.06 -3.72
CA HIS A 122 3.71 -7.05 -4.40
C HIS A 122 4.24 -8.48 -4.54
N LEU A 123 4.32 -8.95 -5.76
CA LEU A 123 4.87 -10.27 -6.09
C LEU A 123 6.27 -10.17 -6.70
N ASP A 124 6.82 -8.97 -6.79
CA ASP A 124 8.11 -8.65 -7.40
C ASP A 124 9.25 -8.50 -6.39
N GLU A 125 9.00 -8.83 -5.13
CA GLU A 125 10.03 -8.83 -4.07
C GLU A 125 10.39 -10.23 -3.63
#